data_1108e5a920d95b7ae4ad12443ed2c28f
#
_entry.id   1108e5a920d95b7ae4ad12443ed2c28f
#
_cell.length_a   1.000
_cell.length_b   1.000
_cell.length_c   1.000
_cell.angle_alpha   90.00
_cell.angle_beta   90.00
_cell.angle_gamma   90.00
#
_symmetry.space_group_name_H-M   'P 1'
#
loop_
_entity.id
_entity.type
_entity.pdbx_description
1 polymer ?
#
loop_
_entity_poly.entity_id
_entity_poly.type
_entity_poly.pdbx_seq_one_letter_code
_entity_poly.pdbx_strand_id
1 'polypeptide(L)'
;MYRVIIADDEEAVRNRLKMMVEKFPDSFTVVGCFENGFDAIENSSQLEPDVLITDIRMPYISGIELIRHFKVEFPLMQSVIVSGYDDFSYCREALR
;
A
#
# COMPACT_ATOMS: atom_id res chain seq x y z
N MET A 1 -7.05 -12.66 10.99
CA MET A 1 -7.17 -12.18 9.60
C MET A 1 -6.42 -10.87 9.46
N TYR A 2 -5.54 -10.76 8.48
CA TYR A 2 -4.75 -9.55 8.27
C TYR A 2 -5.55 -8.50 7.50
N ARG A 3 -5.46 -7.28 7.96
CA ARG A 3 -6.19 -6.14 7.38
C ARG A 3 -5.28 -5.44 6.36
N VAL A 4 -5.73 -5.39 5.11
CA VAL A 4 -4.93 -4.90 3.97
C VAL A 4 -5.49 -3.57 3.46
N ILE A 5 -4.60 -2.61 3.26
CA ILE A 5 -4.93 -1.39 2.51
C ILE A 5 -4.11 -1.36 1.22
N ILE A 6 -4.72 -0.81 0.17
CA ILE A 6 -4.12 -0.74 -1.16
C ILE A 6 -4.08 0.72 -1.59
N ALA A 7 -2.92 1.19 -2.06
CA ALA A 7 -2.75 2.54 -2.57
C ALA A 7 -2.16 2.48 -3.98
N ASP A 8 -2.90 2.98 -4.96
CA ASP A 8 -2.48 3.05 -6.36
C ASP A 8 -3.36 4.07 -7.06
N ASP A 9 -2.77 4.92 -7.89
CA ASP A 9 -3.53 5.98 -8.59
C ASP A 9 -4.35 5.45 -9.77
N GLU A 10 -4.12 4.22 -10.20
CA GLU A 10 -4.86 3.60 -11.30
C GLU A 10 -5.96 2.69 -10.75
N GLU A 11 -7.20 3.01 -11.08
CA GLU A 11 -8.36 2.24 -10.61
C GLU A 11 -8.29 0.77 -11.03
N ALA A 12 -7.89 0.51 -12.28
CA ALA A 12 -7.80 -0.86 -12.79
C ALA A 12 -6.80 -1.69 -11.99
N VAL A 13 -5.68 -1.08 -11.58
CA VAL A 13 -4.66 -1.76 -10.77
C VAL A 13 -5.18 -2.01 -9.36
N ARG A 14 -5.81 -1.01 -8.74
CA ARG A 14 -6.42 -1.19 -7.41
C ARG A 14 -7.41 -2.34 -7.40
N ASN A 15 -8.29 -2.40 -8.41
CA ASN A 15 -9.30 -3.44 -8.50
C ASN A 15 -8.68 -4.82 -8.67
N ARG A 16 -7.64 -4.92 -9.49
CA ARG A 16 -6.92 -6.18 -9.71
C ARG A 16 -6.24 -6.67 -8.43
N LEU A 17 -5.56 -5.78 -7.73
CA LEU A 17 -4.90 -6.12 -6.46
C LEU A 17 -5.91 -6.57 -5.41
N LYS A 18 -7.03 -5.86 -5.32
CA LYS A 18 -8.11 -6.23 -4.41
C LYS A 18 -8.63 -7.64 -4.71
N MET A 19 -8.88 -7.94 -5.98
CA MET A 19 -9.34 -9.27 -6.39
C MET A 19 -8.32 -10.35 -6.04
N MET A 20 -7.04 -10.08 -6.21
CA MET A 20 -5.99 -11.03 -5.87
C MET A 20 -5.95 -11.34 -4.37
N VAL A 21 -6.05 -10.30 -3.56
CA VAL A 21 -6.07 -10.47 -2.09
C VAL A 21 -7.32 -11.22 -1.64
N GLU A 22 -8.46 -10.92 -2.26
CA GLU A 22 -9.74 -11.54 -1.92
C GLU A 22 -9.83 -13.03 -2.27
N LYS A 23 -8.85 -13.55 -2.99
CA LYS A 23 -8.74 -15.00 -3.21
C LYS A 23 -8.32 -15.77 -1.95
N PHE A 24 -7.89 -15.06 -0.93
CA PHE A 24 -7.43 -15.66 0.33
C PHE A 24 -8.27 -15.13 1.51
N PRO A 25 -9.60 -15.37 1.50
CA PRO A 25 -10.50 -14.73 2.46
C PRO A 25 -10.29 -15.18 3.90
N ASP A 26 -9.67 -16.33 4.11
CA ASP A 26 -9.36 -16.82 5.46
C ASP A 26 -8.13 -16.15 6.08
N SER A 27 -7.30 -15.51 5.26
CA SER A 27 -6.05 -14.88 5.69
C SER A 27 -6.08 -13.37 5.63
N PHE A 28 -6.76 -12.79 4.64
CA PHE A 28 -6.69 -11.36 4.38
C PHE A 28 -8.08 -10.76 4.15
N THR A 29 -8.24 -9.52 4.59
CA THR A 29 -9.41 -8.71 4.25
C THR A 29 -8.94 -7.34 3.78
N VAL A 30 -9.46 -6.86 2.65
CA VAL A 30 -9.16 -5.51 2.17
C VAL A 30 -10.07 -4.53 2.89
N VAL A 31 -9.48 -3.64 3.67
CA VAL A 31 -10.22 -2.68 4.49
C VAL A 31 -10.22 -1.27 3.90
N GLY A 32 -9.40 -1.01 2.90
CA GLY A 32 -9.39 0.28 2.23
C GLY A 32 -8.60 0.25 0.93
N CYS A 33 -9.08 1.03 -0.05
CA CYS A 33 -8.39 1.25 -1.33
C CYS A 33 -8.33 2.75 -1.55
N PHE A 34 -7.15 3.26 -1.88
CA PHE A 34 -6.91 4.69 -1.99
C PHE A 34 -6.19 5.03 -3.28
N GLU A 35 -6.54 6.16 -3.88
CA GLU A 35 -5.92 6.62 -5.13
C GLU A 35 -4.65 7.44 -4.89
N ASN A 36 -4.37 7.82 -3.65
CA ASN A 36 -3.17 8.56 -3.29
C ASN A 36 -2.79 8.30 -1.84
N GLY A 37 -1.57 8.71 -1.47
CA GLY A 37 -1.04 8.47 -0.14
C GLY A 37 -1.69 9.29 0.96
N PHE A 38 -2.16 10.49 0.66
CA PHE A 38 -2.83 11.34 1.66
C PHE A 38 -4.11 10.68 2.17
N ASP A 39 -4.93 10.16 1.26
CA ASP A 39 -6.16 9.48 1.63
C ASP A 39 -5.88 8.23 2.47
N ALA A 40 -4.82 7.51 2.12
CA ALA A 40 -4.40 6.34 2.89
C ALA A 40 -4.01 6.73 4.32
N ILE A 41 -3.21 7.77 4.47
CA ILE A 41 -2.77 8.26 5.79
C ILE A 41 -3.97 8.74 6.61
N GLU A 42 -4.85 9.51 5.99
CA GLU A 42 -5.98 10.12 6.66
C GLU A 42 -6.95 9.09 7.25
N ASN A 43 -7.09 7.94 6.61
CA ASN A 43 -8.02 6.90 7.01
C ASN A 43 -7.38 5.74 7.77
N SER A 44 -6.05 5.69 7.83
CA SER A 44 -5.33 4.52 8.34
C SER A 44 -5.57 4.22 9.81
N SER A 45 -5.67 5.25 10.66
CA SER A 45 -5.84 5.03 12.10
C SER A 45 -7.15 4.32 12.43
N GLN A 46 -8.20 4.60 11.66
CA GLN A 46 -9.51 3.95 11.84
C GLN A 46 -9.50 2.52 11.29
N LEU A 47 -8.69 2.27 10.26
CA LEU A 47 -8.66 0.98 9.58
C LEU A 47 -7.73 -0.03 10.25
N GLU A 48 -6.80 0.43 11.04
CA GLU A 48 -5.81 -0.43 11.73
C GLU A 48 -5.18 -1.46 10.79
N PRO A 49 -4.46 -1.01 9.74
CA PRO A 49 -3.95 -1.93 8.73
C PRO A 49 -2.76 -2.74 9.23
N ASP A 50 -2.69 -4.00 8.79
CA ASP A 50 -1.57 -4.89 9.03
C ASP A 50 -0.62 -4.95 7.83
N VAL A 51 -1.15 -4.69 6.63
CA VAL A 51 -0.41 -4.79 5.38
C VAL A 51 -0.77 -3.62 4.48
N LEU A 52 0.25 -3.00 3.90
CA LEU A 52 0.11 -1.97 2.86
C LEU A 52 0.61 -2.55 1.54
N ILE A 53 -0.23 -2.46 0.51
CA ILE A 53 0.20 -2.73 -0.87
C ILE A 53 0.15 -1.40 -1.59
N THR A 54 1.28 -0.92 -2.09
CA THR A 54 1.36 0.40 -2.71
C THR A 54 2.17 0.40 -4.00
N ASP A 55 1.74 1.23 -4.95
CA ASP A 55 2.57 1.61 -6.08
C ASP A 55 3.65 2.58 -5.60
N ILE A 56 4.73 2.73 -6.37
CA ILE A 56 5.82 3.66 -6.06
C ILE A 56 5.44 5.06 -6.47
N ARG A 57 5.00 5.24 -7.70
CA ARG A 57 4.75 6.56 -8.29
C ARG A 57 3.28 6.90 -8.20
N MET A 58 2.98 7.78 -7.27
CA MET A 58 1.63 8.29 -7.06
C MET A 58 1.68 9.81 -6.93
N PRO A 59 0.57 10.49 -7.23
CA PRO A 59 0.49 11.94 -7.00
C PRO A 59 0.74 12.30 -5.54
N TYR A 60 1.41 13.42 -5.31
CA TYR A 60 1.66 14.06 -4.01
C TYR A 60 2.68 13.32 -3.14
N ILE A 61 2.43 12.07 -2.80
CA ILE A 61 3.30 11.26 -1.95
C ILE A 61 3.63 9.96 -2.69
N SER A 62 4.92 9.64 -2.81
CA SER A 62 5.33 8.36 -3.41
C SER A 62 5.02 7.20 -2.47
N GLY A 63 5.01 5.97 -3.02
CA GLY A 63 4.85 4.78 -2.20
C GLY A 63 5.96 4.63 -1.15
N ILE A 64 7.18 5.04 -1.49
CA ILE A 64 8.31 5.01 -0.56
C ILE A 64 8.08 5.95 0.62
N GLU A 65 7.63 7.16 0.36
CA GLU A 65 7.31 8.13 1.41
C GLU A 65 6.17 7.63 2.28
N LEU A 66 5.17 7.00 1.66
CA LEU A 66 4.04 6.42 2.38
C LEU A 66 4.50 5.31 3.33
N ILE A 67 5.38 4.42 2.86
CA ILE A 67 5.95 3.35 3.69
C ILE A 67 6.71 3.94 4.87
N ARG A 68 7.50 4.98 4.64
CA ARG A 68 8.26 5.64 5.72
C ARG A 68 7.34 6.23 6.77
N HIS A 69 6.25 6.87 6.33
CA HIS A 69 5.25 7.41 7.25
C HIS A 69 4.65 6.30 8.11
N PHE A 70 4.24 5.21 7.49
CA PHE A 70 3.59 4.12 8.21
C PHE A 70 4.55 3.32 9.11
N LYS A 71 5.84 3.33 8.83
CA LYS A 71 6.81 2.71 9.74
C LYS A 71 6.82 3.36 11.10
N VAL A 72 6.55 4.65 11.16
CA VAL A 72 6.46 5.40 12.41
C VAL A 72 5.13 5.13 13.11
N GLU A 73 4.03 5.20 12.37
CA GLU A 73 2.68 5.06 12.93
C GLU A 73 2.33 3.61 13.25
N PHE A 74 2.72 2.67 12.38
CA PHE A 74 2.43 1.25 12.52
C PHE A 74 3.72 0.43 12.35
N PRO A 75 4.57 0.36 13.40
CA PRO A 75 5.89 -0.27 13.27
C PRO A 75 5.88 -1.75 12.84
N LEU A 76 4.79 -2.46 13.10
CA LEU A 76 4.69 -3.88 12.76
C LEU A 76 4.04 -4.14 11.41
N MET A 77 3.56 -3.08 10.73
CA MET A 77 2.91 -3.23 9.44
C MET A 77 3.90 -3.68 8.38
N GLN A 78 3.48 -4.66 7.56
CA GLN A 78 4.25 -5.11 6.41
C GLN A 78 3.88 -4.29 5.19
N SER A 79 4.86 -4.00 4.34
CA SER A 79 4.63 -3.22 3.12
C SER A 79 5.07 -4.01 1.90
N VAL A 80 4.22 -4.00 0.88
CA VAL A 80 4.48 -4.65 -0.41
C VAL A 80 4.44 -3.56 -1.47
N ILE A 81 5.49 -3.49 -2.28
CA ILE A 81 5.57 -2.51 -3.37
C ILE A 81 5.25 -3.23 -4.67
N VAL A 82 4.31 -2.66 -5.43
CA VAL A 82 3.97 -3.09 -6.77
C VAL A 82 4.61 -2.09 -7.73
N SER A 83 5.60 -2.52 -8.49
CA SER A 83 6.34 -1.62 -9.36
C SER A 83 6.59 -2.22 -10.73
N GLY A 84 6.76 -1.33 -11.72
CA GLY A 84 7.27 -1.71 -13.02
C GLY A 84 8.77 -1.98 -12.94
N TYR A 85 9.31 -2.54 -14.01
CA TYR A 85 10.73 -2.88 -14.09
C TYR A 85 11.65 -1.67 -13.82
N ASP A 86 11.27 -0.51 -14.35
CA ASP A 86 12.09 0.70 -14.23
C ASP A 86 12.14 1.26 -12.81
N ASP A 87 11.18 0.87 -11.98
CA ASP A 87 11.08 1.40 -10.62
C ASP A 87 11.89 0.61 -9.60
N PHE A 88 12.41 -0.55 -9.98
CA PHE A 88 13.14 -1.43 -9.06
C PHE A 88 14.39 -0.75 -8.48
N SER A 89 15.18 -0.11 -9.33
CA SER A 89 16.39 0.61 -8.89
C SER A 89 16.06 1.75 -7.95
N TYR A 90 15.00 2.48 -8.26
CA TYR A 90 14.52 3.58 -7.41
C TYR A 90 14.13 3.07 -6.02
N CYS A 91 13.37 1.98 -5.95
CA CYS A 91 12.99 1.36 -4.68
C CYS A 91 14.20 0.97 -3.84
N ARG A 92 15.15 0.29 -4.48
CA ARG A 92 16.33 -0.20 -3.79
C ARG A 92 17.14 0.94 -3.18
N GLU A 93 17.32 2.02 -3.90
CA GLU A 93 18.03 3.19 -3.41
C GLU A 93 17.28 3.88 -2.27
N ALA A 94 15.98 4.04 -2.41
CA ALA A 94 15.17 4.77 -1.45
C ALA A 94 14.98 4.03 -0.11
N LEU A 95 15.03 2.70 -0.14
CA LEU A 95 14.81 1.88 1.07
C LEU A 95 16.10 1.54 1.81
N ARG A 96 17.24 1.93 1.25
CA ARG A 96 18.52 1.80 1.97
C ARG A 96 18.62 2.85 3.09
#